data_b1fbcfdae3be79c54772e15e0b1b9962
#
_entry.id   b1fbcfdae3be79c54772e15e0b1b9962
#
_cell.length_a   1.000
_cell.length_b   1.000
_cell.length_c   1.000
_cell.angle_alpha   90.00
_cell.angle_beta   90.00
_cell.angle_gamma   90.00
#
_symmetry.space_group_name_H-M   'P 1'
#
loop_
_entity.id
_entity.type
_entity.pdbx_description
1 polymer ?
#
loop_
_entity_poly.entity_id
_entity_poly.type
_entity_poly.pdbx_seq_one_letter_code
_entity_poly.pdbx_strand_id
1 'polypeptide(L)'
;MIGILIIAHAPLGAALKEFAAHVYGEVPDRILSLDVMAHEDAKLTLEKATAAAKKICAKDGLLVLTDIMGATPANVASRLAHQSEFSGQVRVIAGVNLPMLMRAIAYRS
;
A
#
# COMPACT_ATOMS: atom_id res chain seq x y z
N MET A 1 -9.03 8.27 10.15
CA MET A 1 -7.60 7.92 9.93
C MET A 1 -7.42 7.22 8.60
N ILE A 2 -6.51 7.72 7.79
CA ILE A 2 -6.23 7.18 6.45
C ILE A 2 -5.64 5.78 6.56
N GLY A 3 -6.09 4.86 5.71
CA GLY A 3 -5.45 3.55 5.58
C GLY A 3 -4.15 3.67 4.77
N ILE A 4 -3.18 2.80 5.03
CA ILE A 4 -1.92 2.75 4.27
C ILE A 4 -1.76 1.33 3.73
N LEU A 5 -1.66 1.22 2.41
CA LEU A 5 -1.42 -0.05 1.74
C LEU A 5 -0.06 0.02 1.04
N ILE A 6 0.82 -0.91 1.35
CA ILE A 6 2.14 -0.99 0.72
C ILE A 6 2.07 -2.07 -0.35
N ILE A 7 2.33 -1.71 -1.60
CA ILE A 7 2.39 -2.67 -2.71
C ILE A 7 3.79 -2.60 -3.29
N ALA A 8 4.58 -3.64 -3.12
CA ALA A 8 5.97 -3.63 -3.52
C ALA A 8 6.43 -5.02 -3.95
N HIS A 9 7.57 -5.10 -4.61
CA HIS A 9 8.16 -6.39 -4.95
C HIS A 9 8.51 -7.17 -3.69
N ALA A 10 8.24 -8.48 -3.70
CA ALA A 10 8.56 -9.33 -2.56
C ALA A 10 10.08 -9.36 -2.33
N PRO A 11 10.57 -9.33 -1.10
CA PRO A 11 9.81 -9.30 0.16
C PRO A 11 9.70 -7.90 0.80
N LEU A 12 9.84 -6.85 0.00
CA LEU A 12 9.95 -5.48 0.53
C LEU A 12 8.69 -5.01 1.26
N GLY A 13 7.50 -5.32 0.73
CA GLY A 13 6.26 -4.88 1.37
C GLY A 13 6.13 -5.40 2.79
N ALA A 14 6.32 -6.71 2.96
CA ALA A 14 6.27 -7.34 4.28
C ALA A 14 7.36 -6.79 5.19
N ALA A 15 8.56 -6.55 4.66
CA ALA A 15 9.67 -6.02 5.45
C ALA A 15 9.40 -4.60 5.95
N LEU A 16 8.79 -3.77 5.12
CA LEU A 16 8.42 -2.41 5.52
C LEU A 16 7.36 -2.42 6.63
N LYS A 17 6.36 -3.27 6.50
CA LYS A 17 5.34 -3.41 7.53
C LYS A 17 5.94 -3.92 8.84
N GLU A 18 6.84 -4.88 8.74
CA GLU A 18 7.53 -5.43 9.90
C GLU A 18 8.39 -4.38 10.59
N PHE A 19 9.05 -3.52 9.80
CA PHE A 19 9.80 -2.40 10.36
C PHE A 19 8.89 -1.46 11.17
N ALA A 20 7.72 -1.14 10.64
CA ALA A 20 6.76 -0.31 11.36
C ALA A 20 6.34 -0.97 12.67
N ALA A 21 6.12 -2.28 12.66
CA ALA A 21 5.79 -3.03 13.86
C ALA A 21 6.92 -2.96 14.89
N HIS A 22 8.16 -3.02 14.43
CA HIS A 22 9.32 -2.90 15.31
C HIS A 22 9.38 -1.53 16.00
N VAL A 23 9.14 -0.46 15.24
CA VAL A 23 9.20 0.91 15.77
C VAL A 23 8.07 1.19 16.76
N TYR A 24 6.87 0.72 16.47
CA TYR A 24 5.68 1.03 17.27
C TYR A 24 5.30 -0.06 18.28
N GLY A 25 6.02 -1.17 18.31
CA GLY A 25 5.73 -2.30 19.19
C GLY A 25 4.74 -3.30 18.61
N GLU A 26 3.94 -2.87 17.64
CA GLU A 26 3.02 -3.72 16.89
C GLU A 26 2.67 -3.02 15.59
N VAL A 27 2.05 -3.73 14.65
CA VAL A 27 1.63 -3.11 13.39
C VAL A 27 0.56 -2.06 13.71
N PRO A 28 0.78 -0.80 13.34
CA PRO A 28 -0.25 0.23 13.54
C PRO A 28 -1.55 -0.13 12.81
N ASP A 29 -2.67 0.35 13.32
CA ASP A 29 -3.98 0.09 12.72
C ASP A 29 -4.05 0.54 11.26
N ARG A 30 -4.82 -0.21 10.47
CA ARG A 30 -5.13 0.12 9.07
C ARG A 30 -3.89 0.23 8.18
N ILE A 31 -2.92 -0.65 8.42
CA ILE A 31 -1.74 -0.80 7.56
C ILE A 31 -1.70 -2.25 7.09
N LEU A 32 -1.67 -2.43 5.78
CA LEU A 32 -1.48 -3.72 5.15
C LEU A 32 -0.37 -3.64 4.13
N SER A 33 0.24 -4.77 3.82
CA SER A 33 1.24 -4.87 2.77
C SER A 33 0.87 -6.00 1.82
N LEU A 34 1.23 -5.83 0.56
CA LEU A 34 1.07 -6.82 -0.49
C LEU A 34 2.40 -6.97 -1.21
N ASP A 35 2.96 -8.16 -1.15
CA ASP A 35 4.19 -8.48 -1.87
C ASP A 35 3.86 -9.02 -3.25
N VAL A 36 4.44 -8.41 -4.28
CA VAL A 36 4.27 -8.88 -5.64
C VAL A 36 5.38 -9.86 -5.95
N MET A 37 5.00 -11.10 -6.23
CA MET A 37 5.95 -12.15 -6.53
C MET A 37 6.46 -12.04 -7.95
N ALA A 38 7.66 -12.55 -8.19
CA ALA A 38 8.22 -12.64 -9.54
C ALA A 38 7.26 -13.42 -10.45
N HIS A 39 6.99 -12.88 -11.64
CA HIS A 39 6.11 -13.50 -12.63
C HIS A 39 4.64 -13.64 -12.21
N GLU A 40 4.22 -12.93 -11.16
CA GLU A 40 2.82 -12.94 -10.75
C GLU A 40 1.98 -12.21 -11.81
N ASP A 41 0.81 -12.78 -12.14
CA ASP A 41 -0.11 -12.16 -13.08
C ASP A 41 -0.65 -10.85 -12.48
N ALA A 42 -0.53 -9.76 -13.21
CA ALA A 42 -0.98 -8.44 -12.77
C ALA A 42 -2.47 -8.41 -12.39
N LYS A 43 -3.28 -9.22 -13.07
CA LYS A 43 -4.71 -9.32 -12.77
C LYS A 43 -4.93 -9.91 -11.38
N LEU A 44 -4.17 -10.95 -11.04
CA LEU A 44 -4.24 -11.55 -9.71
C LEU A 44 -3.77 -10.55 -8.64
N THR A 45 -2.68 -9.83 -8.92
CA THR A 45 -2.17 -8.82 -8.00
C THR A 45 -3.22 -7.73 -7.76
N LEU A 46 -3.91 -7.30 -8.81
CA LEU A 46 -4.95 -6.28 -8.68
C LEU A 46 -6.13 -6.79 -7.83
N GLU A 47 -6.50 -8.05 -7.98
CA GLU A 47 -7.57 -8.65 -7.16
C GLU A 47 -7.19 -8.64 -5.68
N LYS A 48 -5.94 -9.03 -5.37
CA LYS A 48 -5.42 -9.00 -4.00
C LYS A 48 -5.38 -7.59 -3.45
N ALA A 49 -4.93 -6.64 -4.26
CA ALA A 49 -4.85 -5.23 -3.86
C ALA A 49 -6.23 -4.65 -3.57
N THR A 50 -7.21 -4.99 -4.39
CA THR A 50 -8.58 -4.55 -4.19
C THR A 50 -9.14 -5.08 -2.88
N ALA A 51 -8.92 -6.36 -2.60
CA ALA A 51 -9.38 -6.96 -1.35
C ALA A 51 -8.72 -6.32 -0.13
N ALA A 52 -7.41 -6.05 -0.20
CA ALA A 52 -6.70 -5.39 0.88
C ALA A 52 -7.20 -3.95 1.08
N ALA A 53 -7.39 -3.22 -0.01
CA ALA A 53 -7.87 -1.85 0.05
C ALA A 53 -9.25 -1.75 0.71
N LYS A 54 -10.15 -2.68 0.40
CA LYS A 54 -11.49 -2.70 1.00
C LYS A 54 -11.44 -2.85 2.51
N LYS A 55 -10.44 -3.54 3.04
CA LYS A 55 -10.32 -3.75 4.48
C LYS A 55 -9.89 -2.50 5.23
N ILE A 56 -9.12 -1.62 4.59
CA ILE A 56 -8.50 -0.48 5.28
C ILE A 56 -8.86 0.88 4.72
N CYS A 57 -9.52 0.96 3.58
CA CYS A 57 -9.99 2.23 3.03
C CYS A 57 -11.16 2.73 3.86
N ALA A 58 -10.99 3.87 4.48
CA ALA A 58 -12.04 4.50 5.27
C ALA A 58 -12.55 5.72 4.53
N LYS A 59 -13.51 6.42 5.12
CA LYS A 59 -14.03 7.66 4.59
C LYS A 59 -12.91 8.72 4.41
N ASP A 60 -11.83 8.64 5.20
CA ASP A 60 -10.69 9.54 5.07
C ASP A 60 -9.77 9.18 3.90
N GLY A 61 -9.97 8.01 3.30
CA GLY A 61 -9.22 7.60 2.14
C GLY A 61 -8.13 6.58 2.40
N LEU A 62 -7.35 6.34 1.36
CA LEU A 62 -6.29 5.34 1.35
C LEU A 62 -5.05 5.91 0.68
N LEU A 63 -3.91 5.76 1.33
CA LEU A 63 -2.61 6.06 0.73
C LEU A 63 -1.95 4.75 0.33
N VAL A 64 -1.58 4.63 -0.93
CA VAL A 64 -0.86 3.47 -1.44
C VAL A 64 0.59 3.86 -1.68
N LEU A 65 1.51 3.13 -1.07
CA LEU A 65 2.95 3.35 -1.22
C LEU A 65 3.53 2.19 -2.02
N THR A 66 4.24 2.51 -3.11
CA THR A 66 4.89 1.51 -3.95
C THR A 66 6.38 1.76 -4.01
N ASP A 67 7.14 0.75 -4.43
CA ASP A 67 8.59 0.85 -4.48
C ASP A 67 9.10 1.60 -5.71
N ILE A 68 8.91 1.07 -6.90
CA ILE A 68 9.50 1.62 -8.13
C ILE A 68 8.40 2.01 -9.12
N MET A 69 8.45 3.24 -9.63
CA MET A 69 7.55 3.69 -10.69
C MET A 69 7.81 2.89 -11.97
N GLY A 70 6.75 2.55 -12.69
CA GLY A 70 6.85 1.84 -13.97
C GLY A 70 6.92 0.33 -13.87
N ALA A 71 6.97 -0.21 -12.65
CA ALA A 71 6.95 -1.65 -12.43
C ALA A 71 5.54 -2.13 -12.03
N THR A 72 5.34 -3.44 -11.96
CA THR A 72 4.02 -4.01 -11.66
C THR A 72 3.35 -3.45 -10.41
N PRO A 73 4.03 -3.33 -9.25
CA PRO A 73 3.37 -2.78 -8.07
C PRO A 73 2.78 -1.40 -8.31
N ALA A 74 3.52 -0.50 -8.94
CA ALA A 74 3.05 0.85 -9.22
C ALA A 74 1.91 0.85 -10.23
N ASN A 75 1.97 0.00 -11.25
CA ASN A 75 0.91 -0.11 -12.26
C ASN A 75 -0.38 -0.66 -11.64
N VAL A 76 -0.28 -1.63 -10.76
CA VAL A 76 -1.43 -2.17 -10.04
C VAL A 76 -2.03 -1.11 -9.12
N ALA A 77 -1.20 -0.37 -8.41
CA ALA A 77 -1.66 0.71 -7.54
C ALA A 77 -2.42 1.78 -8.32
N SER A 78 -1.92 2.15 -9.50
CA SER A 78 -2.59 3.11 -10.38
C SER A 78 -3.96 2.60 -10.84
N ARG A 79 -4.05 1.34 -11.22
CA ARG A 79 -5.32 0.73 -11.60
C ARG A 79 -6.31 0.68 -10.44
N LEU A 80 -5.81 0.36 -9.25
CA LEU A 80 -6.62 0.36 -8.04
C LEU A 80 -7.26 1.73 -7.81
N ALA A 81 -6.44 2.78 -7.92
CA ALA A 81 -6.89 4.16 -7.71
C ALA A 81 -7.96 4.60 -8.70
N HIS A 82 -7.99 4.01 -9.88
CA HIS A 82 -8.96 4.35 -10.92
C HIS A 82 -10.24 3.52 -10.89
N GLN A 83 -10.35 2.57 -9.97
CA GLN A 83 -11.60 1.81 -9.84
C GLN A 83 -12.69 2.70 -9.28
N SER A 84 -13.91 2.55 -9.83
CA SER A 84 -15.03 3.41 -9.45
C SER A 84 -15.36 3.35 -7.95
N GLU A 85 -15.20 2.17 -7.34
CA GLU A 85 -15.50 2.01 -5.92
C GLU A 85 -14.56 2.79 -4.99
N PHE A 86 -13.40 3.21 -5.51
CA PHE A 86 -12.44 4.01 -4.74
C PHE A 86 -12.30 5.43 -5.29
N SER A 87 -13.22 5.87 -6.12
CA SER A 87 -13.12 7.16 -6.82
C SER A 87 -12.80 8.32 -5.88
N GLY A 88 -11.67 8.99 -6.13
CA GLY A 88 -11.25 10.16 -5.37
C GLY A 88 -10.69 9.87 -3.98
N GLN A 89 -10.70 8.61 -3.55
CA GLN A 89 -10.29 8.25 -2.19
C GLN A 89 -8.87 7.69 -2.09
N VAL A 90 -8.26 7.35 -3.21
CA VAL A 90 -6.95 6.69 -3.23
C VAL A 90 -5.90 7.61 -3.82
N ARG A 91 -4.78 7.72 -3.12
CA ARG A 91 -3.58 8.42 -3.62
C ARG A 91 -2.44 7.42 -3.65
N VAL A 92 -1.61 7.50 -4.69
CA VAL A 92 -0.49 6.60 -4.89
C VAL A 92 0.82 7.39 -4.93
N ILE A 93 1.81 6.94 -4.16
CA ILE A 93 3.14 7.53 -4.17
C ILE A 93 4.16 6.41 -4.37
N ALA A 94 5.00 6.54 -5.40
CA ALA A 94 6.07 5.58 -5.68
C ALA A 94 7.38 6.02 -5.01
N GLY A 95 8.32 5.09 -4.92
CA GLY A 95 9.61 5.36 -4.32
C GLY A 95 9.61 5.30 -2.81
N VAL A 96 8.80 4.40 -2.24
CA VAL A 96 8.68 4.29 -0.78
C VAL A 96 10.04 4.00 -0.14
N ASN A 97 10.29 4.69 0.97
CA ASN A 97 11.47 4.48 1.80
C ASN A 97 11.04 4.60 3.27
N LEU A 98 11.94 4.26 4.17
CA LEU A 98 11.61 4.24 5.60
C LEU A 98 11.17 5.60 6.14
N PRO A 99 11.88 6.71 5.84
CA PRO A 99 11.42 8.01 6.31
C PRO A 99 10.03 8.38 5.82
N MET A 100 9.73 8.07 4.56
CA MET A 100 8.40 8.32 3.98
C MET A 100 7.32 7.53 4.70
N LEU A 101 7.55 6.24 4.93
CA LEU A 101 6.60 5.39 5.62
C LEU A 101 6.35 5.88 7.04
N MET A 102 7.41 6.19 7.78
CA MET A 102 7.29 6.68 9.16
C MET A 102 6.53 8.00 9.23
N ARG A 103 6.80 8.90 8.30
CA ARG A 103 6.09 10.17 8.25
C ARG A 103 4.61 9.99 7.91
N ALA A 104 4.30 9.11 6.96
CA ALA A 104 2.92 8.82 6.60
C ALA A 104 2.14 8.30 7.80
N ILE A 105 2.72 7.38 8.56
CA ILE A 105 2.08 6.84 9.76
C ILE A 105 1.87 7.93 10.81
N ALA A 106 2.90 8.73 11.06
CA ALA A 106 2.86 9.74 12.12
C ALA A 106 1.85 10.86 11.84
N TYR A 107 1.69 11.24 10.57
CA TYR A 107 0.89 12.43 10.21
C TYR A 107 -0.45 12.13 9.55
N ARG A 108 -0.88 10.89 9.49
CA ARG A 108 -2.14 10.53 8.83
C ARG A 108 -3.40 10.85 9.62
N SER A 109 -3.25 11.20 10.87
CA SER A 109 -4.39 11.53 11.74
C SER A 109 -4.64 13.02 11.85
#